data_098dda9ef63366289731893bfd066d81
#
_entry.id   098dda9ef63366289731893bfd066d81
#
_cell.length_a   1.000
_cell.length_b   1.000
_cell.length_c   1.000
_cell.angle_alpha   90.00
_cell.angle_beta   90.00
_cell.angle_gamma   90.00
#
_symmetry.space_group_name_H-M   'P 1'
#
loop_
_entity.id
_entity.type
_entity.pdbx_description
1 polymer ?
#
loop_
_entity_poly.entity_id
_entity_poly.type
_entity_poly.pdbx_seq_one_letter_code
_entity_poly.pdbx_strand_id
1 'polypeptide(L)'
;MNRKKIISLAVLAATSAAFSLAFVFMSASRTADLGIIRARFSIAPAANGETLLEVYPFGEVSAKTHSAPVKIIVGLERIHEESIDEIIADGVGFDDLLETMKDNAQKAVGEFILVVLALAAVGGAAGASIGRRIRLIEIILGAGIGLASAAALGAVVLSQYQLDAFRQPTYRGLITYAPEIVDNINRSVEGGRNLRKYVRDMAANMSSFYVELDRYSEKENAGRIRILHISDIHNNPLAGDFVKVLVKGLSPDLIMNTGDMTDMGTALELKLMDSLKGISKPHFFVSGNHDSPEVVEELKRDFGLRVLDGDIAAHGKLRIIGFGDPKANVSFDAEVDPEAMLEAAGMIAEKISKMRKRPDVLMIHNPDIGRAAAGLSPVILSGHAHSIRAERIGGSVLIVAGTTGAAGARYIETEEKPSYSAALITLHVDEDGAFVFDHVDLIRMNQSTGEFVVERKFLPIPEEEPEEKEVSTEKEIQETKK
;
A
#
# COMPACT_ATOMS: atom_id res chain seq x y z
N MET A 1 -55.15 38.70 -22.84
CA MET A 1 -54.89 38.27 -21.46
C MET A 1 -54.41 39.50 -20.68
N ASN A 2 -54.96 39.82 -19.50
CA ASN A 2 -54.61 41.03 -18.73
C ASN A 2 -53.18 40.92 -18.20
N ARG A 3 -52.35 41.99 -18.30
CA ARG A 3 -50.96 42.05 -17.87
C ARG A 3 -50.73 41.48 -16.45
N LYS A 4 -51.68 41.72 -15.51
CA LYS A 4 -51.62 41.15 -14.17
C LYS A 4 -51.74 39.64 -14.13
N LYS A 5 -52.52 38.99 -15.03
CA LYS A 5 -52.61 37.53 -15.13
C LYS A 5 -51.34 36.91 -15.71
N ILE A 6 -50.70 37.59 -16.69
CA ILE A 6 -49.46 37.14 -17.27
C ILE A 6 -48.34 37.15 -16.21
N ILE A 7 -48.19 38.24 -15.47
CA ILE A 7 -47.20 38.34 -14.38
C ILE A 7 -47.47 37.28 -13.30
N SER A 8 -48.73 37.08 -12.93
CA SER A 8 -49.06 36.05 -11.94
C SER A 8 -48.71 34.62 -12.38
N LEU A 9 -48.93 34.29 -13.65
CA LEU A 9 -48.53 32.99 -14.23
C LEU A 9 -47.02 32.83 -14.35
N ALA A 10 -46.29 33.88 -14.73
CA ALA A 10 -44.84 33.87 -14.80
C ALA A 10 -44.19 33.67 -13.41
N VAL A 11 -44.72 34.35 -12.39
CA VAL A 11 -44.27 34.16 -11.01
C VAL A 11 -44.57 32.73 -10.51
N LEU A 12 -45.78 32.20 -10.81
CA LEU A 12 -46.12 30.82 -10.49
C LEU A 12 -45.12 29.83 -11.12
N ALA A 13 -44.86 30.00 -12.40
CA ALA A 13 -43.93 29.13 -13.11
C ALA A 13 -42.52 29.20 -12.55
N ALA A 14 -42.00 30.41 -12.29
CA ALA A 14 -40.65 30.61 -11.75
C ALA A 14 -40.53 30.04 -10.33
N THR A 15 -41.50 30.31 -9.43
CA THR A 15 -41.44 29.74 -8.05
C THR A 15 -41.59 28.24 -8.05
N SER A 16 -42.51 27.67 -8.85
CA SER A 16 -42.68 26.22 -8.95
C SER A 16 -41.43 25.52 -9.50
N ALA A 17 -40.81 26.06 -10.55
CA ALA A 17 -39.55 25.50 -11.09
C ALA A 17 -38.41 25.60 -10.10
N ALA A 18 -38.23 26.75 -9.45
CA ALA A 18 -37.16 26.96 -8.48
C ALA A 18 -37.28 26.01 -7.27
N PHE A 19 -38.50 25.88 -6.71
CA PHE A 19 -38.73 24.98 -5.59
C PHE A 19 -38.65 23.50 -5.99
N SER A 20 -39.06 23.15 -7.20
CA SER A 20 -38.87 21.81 -7.77
C SER A 20 -37.38 21.41 -7.77
N LEU A 21 -36.53 22.25 -8.36
CA LEU A 21 -35.10 22.00 -8.41
C LEU A 21 -34.44 21.97 -7.01
N ALA A 22 -34.88 22.91 -6.12
CA ALA A 22 -34.41 22.93 -4.75
C ALA A 22 -34.71 21.62 -4.01
N PHE A 23 -35.97 21.12 -4.11
CA PHE A 23 -36.38 19.84 -3.50
C PHE A 23 -35.59 18.66 -4.06
N VAL A 24 -35.37 18.62 -5.37
CA VAL A 24 -34.59 17.58 -6.01
C VAL A 24 -33.15 17.61 -5.47
N PHE A 25 -32.46 18.75 -5.51
CA PHE A 25 -31.08 18.86 -5.08
C PHE A 25 -30.83 18.61 -3.58
N MET A 26 -31.83 18.91 -2.75
CA MET A 26 -31.74 18.70 -1.30
C MET A 26 -32.10 17.30 -0.85
N SER A 27 -32.93 16.57 -1.62
CA SER A 27 -33.57 15.36 -1.11
C SER A 27 -33.47 14.15 -2.04
N ALA A 28 -33.07 14.33 -3.32
CA ALA A 28 -32.98 13.21 -4.25
C ALA A 28 -31.75 12.32 -3.92
N SER A 29 -32.04 11.21 -3.26
CA SER A 29 -31.06 10.16 -2.94
C SER A 29 -31.75 8.80 -2.99
N ARG A 30 -31.06 7.80 -3.51
CA ARG A 30 -31.53 6.41 -3.56
C ARG A 30 -30.34 5.46 -3.41
N THR A 31 -30.43 4.59 -2.44
CA THR A 31 -29.47 3.48 -2.28
C THR A 31 -30.04 2.25 -2.97
N ALA A 32 -29.23 1.56 -3.71
CA ALA A 32 -29.57 0.31 -4.39
C ALA A 32 -28.45 -0.73 -4.22
N ASP A 33 -28.86 -1.98 -4.17
CA ASP A 33 -27.97 -3.13 -4.19
C ASP A 33 -27.73 -3.55 -5.64
N LEU A 34 -26.45 -3.57 -6.05
CA LEU A 34 -26.05 -3.91 -7.41
C LEU A 34 -25.50 -5.35 -7.52
N GLY A 35 -25.62 -6.13 -6.45
CA GLY A 35 -25.07 -7.48 -6.30
C GLY A 35 -23.93 -7.49 -5.29
N ILE A 36 -22.70 -7.40 -5.75
CA ILE A 36 -21.53 -7.37 -4.85
C ILE A 36 -21.28 -6.01 -4.19
N ILE A 37 -21.93 -4.94 -4.70
CA ILE A 37 -21.77 -3.59 -4.18
C ILE A 37 -23.13 -2.94 -3.90
N ARG A 38 -23.17 -2.13 -2.84
CA ARG A 38 -24.28 -1.23 -2.56
C ARG A 38 -23.87 0.19 -2.95
N ALA A 39 -24.66 0.82 -3.83
CA ALA A 39 -24.38 2.15 -4.34
C ALA A 39 -25.50 3.13 -3.98
N ARG A 40 -25.13 4.38 -3.70
CA ARG A 40 -26.05 5.49 -3.48
C ARG A 40 -26.00 6.43 -4.66
N PHE A 41 -27.16 6.69 -5.24
CA PHE A 41 -27.36 7.64 -6.33
C PHE A 41 -27.89 8.95 -5.76
N SER A 42 -27.28 10.08 -6.13
CA SER A 42 -27.75 11.42 -5.77
C SER A 42 -27.39 12.42 -6.84
N ILE A 43 -27.97 13.63 -6.76
CA ILE A 43 -27.76 14.71 -7.72
C ILE A 43 -27.56 16.02 -6.97
N ALA A 44 -26.62 16.84 -7.44
CA ALA A 44 -26.29 18.13 -6.86
C ALA A 44 -26.14 19.20 -7.93
N PRO A 45 -26.33 20.51 -7.61
CA PRO A 45 -26.05 21.58 -8.54
C PRO A 45 -24.53 21.67 -8.79
N ALA A 46 -24.10 21.92 -10.03
CA ALA A 46 -22.73 22.11 -10.41
C ALA A 46 -22.59 23.17 -11.51
N ALA A 47 -21.45 23.82 -11.61
CA ALA A 47 -21.20 24.79 -12.67
C ALA A 47 -21.03 24.10 -14.04
N ASN A 48 -20.44 22.90 -14.03
CA ASN A 48 -20.24 22.06 -15.20
C ASN A 48 -20.86 20.69 -14.96
N GLY A 49 -21.37 20.07 -16.02
CA GLY A 49 -21.96 18.75 -15.95
C GLY A 49 -20.90 17.67 -15.76
N GLU A 50 -20.99 16.93 -14.69
CA GLU A 50 -20.06 15.85 -14.39
C GLU A 50 -20.77 14.67 -13.71
N THR A 51 -20.19 13.50 -13.84
CA THR A 51 -20.53 12.34 -13.02
C THR A 51 -19.37 12.05 -12.09
N LEU A 52 -19.67 11.94 -10.80
CA LEU A 52 -18.74 11.67 -9.72
C LEU A 52 -18.99 10.28 -9.16
N LEU A 53 -17.97 9.44 -9.12
CA LEU A 53 -17.97 8.17 -8.42
C LEU A 53 -17.21 8.36 -7.11
N GLU A 54 -17.90 8.25 -5.98
CA GLU A 54 -17.31 8.32 -4.64
C GLU A 54 -17.00 6.91 -4.14
N VAL A 55 -15.74 6.63 -3.86
CA VAL A 55 -15.26 5.33 -3.35
C VAL A 55 -14.61 5.58 -2.00
N TYR A 56 -15.46 5.81 -0.98
CA TYR A 56 -14.95 6.05 0.37
C TYR A 56 -14.34 4.78 0.98
N PRO A 57 -13.16 4.85 1.66
CA PRO A 57 -12.34 6.04 1.96
C PRO A 57 -11.29 6.38 0.89
N PHE A 58 -11.28 5.71 -0.26
CA PHE A 58 -10.19 5.75 -1.25
C PHE A 58 -10.18 7.02 -2.11
N GLY A 59 -11.31 7.73 -2.20
CA GLY A 59 -11.37 8.97 -2.96
C GLY A 59 -12.50 9.03 -3.98
N GLU A 60 -12.27 9.81 -5.04
CA GLU A 60 -13.29 10.18 -6.04
C GLU A 60 -12.75 10.01 -7.46
N VAL A 61 -13.64 9.56 -8.36
CA VAL A 61 -13.39 9.52 -9.80
C VAL A 61 -14.43 10.40 -10.49
N SER A 62 -14.03 11.46 -11.17
CA SER A 62 -14.96 12.35 -11.86
C SER A 62 -14.71 12.40 -13.36
N ALA A 63 -15.79 12.50 -14.14
CA ALA A 63 -15.75 12.66 -15.58
C ALA A 63 -16.76 13.72 -16.05
N LYS A 64 -16.39 14.53 -17.03
CA LYS A 64 -17.27 15.54 -17.66
C LYS A 64 -18.20 14.85 -18.66
N THR A 65 -19.28 14.28 -18.16
CA THR A 65 -20.18 13.43 -18.96
C THR A 65 -21.24 14.18 -19.75
N HIS A 66 -21.56 15.43 -19.35
CA HIS A 66 -22.61 16.26 -19.96
C HIS A 66 -22.36 17.75 -19.69
N SER A 67 -23.14 18.64 -20.32
CA SER A 67 -23.01 20.10 -20.13
C SER A 67 -24.08 20.71 -19.23
N ALA A 68 -25.09 19.94 -18.82
CA ALA A 68 -26.13 20.44 -17.90
C ALA A 68 -25.49 20.83 -16.54
N PRO A 69 -25.98 21.91 -15.88
CA PRO A 69 -25.35 22.42 -14.65
C PRO A 69 -25.73 21.57 -13.41
N VAL A 70 -25.48 20.30 -13.50
CA VAL A 70 -25.75 19.31 -12.45
C VAL A 70 -24.58 18.33 -12.34
N LYS A 71 -24.40 17.79 -11.15
CA LYS A 71 -23.47 16.70 -10.86
C LYS A 71 -24.29 15.47 -10.49
N ILE A 72 -24.05 14.36 -11.18
CA ILE A 72 -24.57 13.04 -10.81
C ILE A 72 -23.53 12.41 -9.90
N ILE A 73 -23.94 11.95 -8.72
CA ILE A 73 -23.06 11.34 -7.72
C ILE A 73 -23.49 9.90 -7.52
N VAL A 74 -22.54 8.99 -7.69
CA VAL A 74 -22.69 7.57 -7.39
C VAL A 74 -21.68 7.22 -6.29
N GLY A 75 -22.14 7.07 -5.06
CA GLY A 75 -21.31 6.72 -3.90
C GLY A 75 -21.34 5.22 -3.65
N LEU A 76 -20.17 4.60 -3.53
CA LEU A 76 -20.02 3.24 -3.06
C LEU A 76 -20.16 3.21 -1.54
N GLU A 77 -21.23 2.56 -1.02
CA GLU A 77 -21.48 2.51 0.43
C GLU A 77 -20.92 1.26 1.10
N ARG A 78 -20.99 0.11 0.42
CA ARG A 78 -20.55 -1.17 0.96
C ARG A 78 -20.18 -2.15 -0.15
N ILE A 79 -19.16 -2.96 0.11
CA ILE A 79 -18.85 -4.16 -0.65
C ILE A 79 -19.33 -5.36 0.18
N HIS A 80 -20.10 -6.28 -0.41
CA HIS A 80 -20.55 -7.50 0.23
C HIS A 80 -19.46 -8.58 0.11
N GLU A 81 -18.66 -8.73 1.16
CA GLU A 81 -17.55 -9.71 1.17
C GLU A 81 -18.07 -11.15 1.03
N GLU A 82 -19.20 -11.46 1.68
CA GLU A 82 -19.84 -12.79 1.58
C GLU A 82 -20.20 -13.16 0.14
N SER A 83 -20.66 -12.18 -0.65
CA SER A 83 -21.00 -12.41 -2.08
C SER A 83 -19.74 -12.65 -2.94
N ILE A 84 -18.59 -12.13 -2.56
CA ILE A 84 -17.33 -12.37 -3.26
C ILE A 84 -16.87 -13.82 -3.03
N ASP A 85 -16.97 -14.29 -1.78
CA ASP A 85 -16.61 -15.67 -1.42
C ASP A 85 -17.53 -16.71 -2.07
N GLU A 86 -18.85 -16.43 -2.16
CA GLU A 86 -19.82 -17.25 -2.88
C GLU A 86 -19.51 -17.33 -4.38
N ILE A 87 -19.19 -16.19 -5.02
CA ILE A 87 -18.84 -16.14 -6.45
C ILE A 87 -17.58 -16.93 -6.75
N ILE A 88 -16.57 -16.86 -5.88
CA ILE A 88 -15.34 -17.63 -6.02
C ILE A 88 -15.59 -19.13 -5.82
N ALA A 89 -16.47 -19.50 -4.86
CA ALA A 89 -16.81 -20.88 -4.54
C ALA A 89 -17.66 -21.53 -5.62
N ASP A 90 -18.65 -20.82 -6.18
CA ASP A 90 -19.61 -21.33 -7.17
C ASP A 90 -19.08 -21.29 -8.61
N GLY A 91 -17.91 -20.70 -8.85
CA GLY A 91 -17.30 -20.60 -10.18
C GLY A 91 -18.12 -19.74 -11.15
N VAL A 92 -18.90 -18.78 -10.64
CA VAL A 92 -19.65 -17.80 -11.46
C VAL A 92 -18.66 -17.01 -12.30
N GLY A 93 -18.85 -16.98 -13.61
CA GLY A 93 -17.99 -16.24 -14.52
C GLY A 93 -18.04 -14.73 -14.25
N PHE A 94 -16.92 -14.06 -14.39
CA PHE A 94 -16.84 -12.59 -14.24
C PHE A 94 -17.82 -11.85 -15.17
N ASP A 95 -18.08 -12.43 -16.36
CA ASP A 95 -19.03 -11.88 -17.33
C ASP A 95 -20.48 -11.93 -16.84
N ASP A 96 -20.89 -13.05 -16.20
CA ASP A 96 -22.24 -13.21 -15.63
C ASP A 96 -22.47 -12.25 -14.47
N LEU A 97 -21.43 -11.97 -13.68
CA LEU A 97 -21.44 -11.00 -12.61
C LEU A 97 -21.64 -9.58 -13.15
N LEU A 98 -20.88 -9.19 -14.17
CA LEU A 98 -21.00 -7.88 -14.80
C LEU A 98 -22.38 -7.67 -15.43
N GLU A 99 -22.99 -8.71 -16.03
CA GLU A 99 -24.35 -8.64 -16.58
C GLU A 99 -25.38 -8.41 -15.46
N THR A 100 -25.27 -9.16 -14.37
CA THR A 100 -26.14 -8.98 -13.19
C THR A 100 -26.04 -7.58 -12.59
N MET A 101 -24.81 -7.08 -12.43
CA MET A 101 -24.57 -5.72 -11.93
C MET A 101 -25.14 -4.66 -12.87
N LYS A 102 -25.00 -4.83 -14.18
CA LYS A 102 -25.55 -3.92 -15.19
C LYS A 102 -27.09 -3.86 -15.12
N ASP A 103 -27.74 -5.01 -15.02
CA ASP A 103 -29.20 -5.08 -14.93
C ASP A 103 -29.73 -4.42 -13.65
N ASN A 104 -29.07 -4.68 -12.51
CA ASN A 104 -29.41 -4.06 -11.24
C ASN A 104 -29.15 -2.54 -11.25
N ALA A 105 -28.07 -2.08 -11.89
CA ALA A 105 -27.79 -0.66 -12.05
C ALA A 105 -28.85 0.04 -12.93
N GLN A 106 -29.29 -0.60 -14.03
CA GLN A 106 -30.37 -0.03 -14.85
C GLN A 106 -31.69 0.13 -14.08
N LYS A 107 -32.06 -0.88 -13.28
CA LYS A 107 -33.22 -0.80 -12.38
C LYS A 107 -33.07 0.33 -11.36
N ALA A 108 -31.91 0.41 -10.70
CA ALA A 108 -31.61 1.44 -9.71
C ALA A 108 -31.69 2.86 -10.28
N VAL A 109 -31.16 3.09 -11.49
CA VAL A 109 -31.26 4.36 -12.20
C VAL A 109 -32.74 4.69 -12.51
N GLY A 110 -33.52 3.71 -12.99
CA GLY A 110 -34.96 3.89 -13.22
C GLY A 110 -35.73 4.31 -11.96
N GLU A 111 -35.47 3.63 -10.84
CA GLU A 111 -36.05 3.98 -9.54
C GLU A 111 -35.62 5.37 -9.05
N PHE A 112 -34.34 5.72 -9.24
CA PHE A 112 -33.85 7.06 -8.89
C PHE A 112 -34.52 8.15 -9.71
N ILE A 113 -34.71 7.95 -11.02
CA ILE A 113 -35.49 8.89 -11.87
C ILE A 113 -36.91 9.09 -11.34
N LEU A 114 -37.57 8.02 -10.92
CA LEU A 114 -38.95 8.14 -10.32
C LEU A 114 -38.91 8.96 -9.03
N VAL A 115 -37.89 8.79 -8.17
CA VAL A 115 -37.71 9.61 -6.96
C VAL A 115 -37.52 11.08 -7.32
N VAL A 116 -36.68 11.38 -8.30
CA VAL A 116 -36.44 12.76 -8.80
C VAL A 116 -37.71 13.39 -9.30
N LEU A 117 -38.51 12.67 -10.11
CA LEU A 117 -39.80 13.16 -10.63
C LEU A 117 -40.83 13.39 -9.51
N ALA A 118 -40.94 12.49 -8.53
CA ALA A 118 -41.82 12.65 -7.39
C ALA A 118 -41.46 13.88 -6.55
N LEU A 119 -40.18 14.06 -6.22
CA LEU A 119 -39.68 15.23 -5.50
C LEU A 119 -39.91 16.54 -6.30
N ALA A 120 -39.73 16.50 -7.61
CA ALA A 120 -39.98 17.62 -8.49
C ALA A 120 -41.46 18.05 -8.49
N ALA A 121 -42.36 17.08 -8.50
CA ALA A 121 -43.81 17.36 -8.40
C ALA A 121 -44.14 17.99 -7.04
N VAL A 122 -43.66 17.43 -5.95
CA VAL A 122 -43.86 17.95 -4.58
C VAL A 122 -43.31 19.36 -4.44
N GLY A 123 -42.06 19.57 -4.87
CA GLY A 123 -41.38 20.88 -4.85
C GLY A 123 -42.13 21.91 -5.69
N GLY A 124 -42.59 21.54 -6.90
CA GLY A 124 -43.36 22.40 -7.76
C GLY A 124 -44.72 22.80 -7.16
N ALA A 125 -45.43 21.86 -6.52
CA ALA A 125 -46.67 22.12 -5.77
C ALA A 125 -46.42 23.07 -4.57
N ALA A 126 -45.32 22.85 -3.82
CA ALA A 126 -44.91 23.72 -2.72
C ALA A 126 -44.60 25.15 -3.18
N GLY A 127 -43.87 25.30 -4.30
CA GLY A 127 -43.55 26.60 -4.90
C GLY A 127 -44.76 27.37 -5.36
N ALA A 128 -45.81 26.66 -5.86
CA ALA A 128 -47.09 27.26 -6.21
C ALA A 128 -47.89 27.81 -5.01
N SER A 129 -47.65 27.28 -3.82
CA SER A 129 -48.36 27.64 -2.59
C SER A 129 -47.82 28.91 -1.91
N ILE A 130 -46.66 29.42 -2.33
CA ILE A 130 -45.99 30.54 -1.68
C ILE A 130 -46.68 31.86 -1.97
N GLY A 131 -47.05 32.60 -0.92
CA GLY A 131 -47.52 33.99 -0.98
C GLY A 131 -48.88 34.17 -1.62
N ARG A 132 -49.72 33.14 -1.75
CA ARG A 132 -51.02 33.15 -2.43
C ARG A 132 -52.11 32.43 -1.67
N ARG A 133 -53.43 32.78 -1.98
CA ARG A 133 -54.55 31.94 -1.57
C ARG A 133 -54.43 30.60 -2.30
N ILE A 134 -54.28 29.54 -1.53
CA ILE A 134 -54.08 28.17 -2.03
C ILE A 134 -55.35 27.75 -2.83
N ARG A 135 -55.16 27.54 -4.14
CA ARG A 135 -56.16 26.96 -5.03
C ARG A 135 -55.66 25.62 -5.54
N LEU A 136 -56.48 24.61 -5.49
CA LEU A 136 -56.11 23.26 -5.93
C LEU A 136 -55.55 23.24 -7.36
N ILE A 137 -56.14 24.05 -8.26
CA ILE A 137 -55.67 24.13 -9.64
C ILE A 137 -54.23 24.70 -9.77
N GLU A 138 -53.86 25.65 -8.91
CA GLU A 138 -52.52 26.24 -8.90
C GLU A 138 -51.48 25.24 -8.38
N ILE A 139 -51.86 24.39 -7.39
CA ILE A 139 -50.99 23.29 -6.88
C ILE A 139 -50.77 22.26 -7.98
N ILE A 140 -51.80 21.82 -8.67
CA ILE A 140 -51.73 20.87 -9.78
C ILE A 140 -50.84 21.43 -10.93
N LEU A 141 -51.06 22.70 -11.29
CA LEU A 141 -50.20 23.37 -12.30
C LEU A 141 -48.76 23.47 -11.83
N GLY A 142 -48.51 23.79 -10.55
CA GLY A 142 -47.17 23.84 -9.97
C GLY A 142 -46.46 22.49 -9.99
N ALA A 143 -47.20 21.43 -9.62
CA ALA A 143 -46.67 20.06 -9.74
C ALA A 143 -46.30 19.69 -11.19
N GLY A 144 -47.18 20.04 -12.14
CA GLY A 144 -46.90 19.82 -13.56
C GLY A 144 -45.70 20.61 -14.09
N ILE A 145 -45.54 21.87 -13.65
CA ILE A 145 -44.35 22.69 -14.00
C ILE A 145 -43.09 22.07 -13.39
N GLY A 146 -43.15 21.60 -12.14
CA GLY A 146 -42.06 20.94 -11.49
C GLY A 146 -41.59 19.68 -12.25
N LEU A 147 -42.55 18.82 -12.59
CA LEU A 147 -42.30 17.63 -13.41
C LEU A 147 -41.70 17.99 -14.77
N ALA A 148 -42.26 18.97 -15.47
CA ALA A 148 -41.76 19.41 -16.78
C ALA A 148 -40.33 19.96 -16.66
N SER A 149 -40.01 20.72 -15.61
CA SER A 149 -38.67 21.27 -15.37
C SER A 149 -37.63 20.17 -15.12
N ALA A 150 -37.94 19.18 -14.27
CA ALA A 150 -37.08 18.05 -13.99
C ALA A 150 -36.90 17.14 -15.22
N ALA A 151 -37.99 16.87 -15.96
CA ALA A 151 -37.95 16.09 -17.18
C ALA A 151 -37.12 16.79 -18.27
N ALA A 152 -37.25 18.10 -18.43
CA ALA A 152 -36.45 18.88 -19.38
C ALA A 152 -34.93 18.82 -19.02
N LEU A 153 -34.62 19.01 -17.74
CA LEU A 153 -33.22 18.90 -17.25
C LEU A 153 -32.66 17.48 -17.48
N GLY A 154 -33.45 16.45 -17.13
CA GLY A 154 -33.07 15.06 -17.36
C GLY A 154 -32.89 14.73 -18.84
N ALA A 155 -33.75 15.26 -19.74
CA ALA A 155 -33.59 15.08 -21.19
C ALA A 155 -32.31 15.73 -21.72
N VAL A 156 -31.93 16.92 -21.22
CA VAL A 156 -30.65 17.56 -21.56
C VAL A 156 -29.49 16.71 -21.12
N VAL A 157 -29.51 16.20 -19.86
CA VAL A 157 -28.46 15.30 -19.36
C VAL A 157 -28.33 14.07 -20.24
N LEU A 158 -29.41 13.35 -20.47
CA LEU A 158 -29.43 12.09 -21.25
C LEU A 158 -29.00 12.29 -22.70
N SER A 159 -29.43 13.39 -23.36
CA SER A 159 -29.10 13.67 -24.75
C SER A 159 -27.62 14.00 -24.98
N GLN A 160 -26.94 14.44 -23.94
CA GLN A 160 -25.53 14.88 -23.99
C GLN A 160 -24.59 13.95 -23.24
N TYR A 161 -25.11 12.88 -22.63
CA TYR A 161 -24.31 11.99 -21.80
C TYR A 161 -23.29 11.20 -22.61
N GLN A 162 -22.02 11.35 -22.25
CA GLN A 162 -20.88 10.72 -22.93
C GLN A 162 -20.18 9.76 -21.98
N LEU A 163 -20.37 8.46 -22.17
CA LEU A 163 -19.68 7.43 -21.43
C LEU A 163 -18.15 7.44 -21.71
N ASP A 164 -17.76 7.82 -22.92
CA ASP A 164 -16.35 7.92 -23.29
C ASP A 164 -15.56 8.94 -22.45
N ALA A 165 -16.23 9.86 -21.77
CA ALA A 165 -15.59 10.77 -20.81
C ALA A 165 -14.86 10.03 -19.68
N PHE A 166 -15.27 8.80 -19.35
CA PHE A 166 -14.60 7.94 -18.38
C PHE A 166 -13.33 7.25 -18.90
N ARG A 167 -12.96 7.46 -20.18
CA ARG A 167 -11.65 7.02 -20.67
C ARG A 167 -10.50 7.90 -20.18
N GLN A 168 -10.79 9.14 -19.79
CA GLN A 168 -9.82 10.08 -19.23
C GLN A 168 -10.46 10.78 -18.00
N PRO A 169 -10.73 10.05 -16.93
CA PRO A 169 -11.34 10.61 -15.74
C PRO A 169 -10.30 11.42 -14.95
N THR A 170 -10.81 12.24 -14.05
CA THR A 170 -9.99 12.91 -13.03
C THR A 170 -10.12 12.13 -11.72
N TYR A 171 -9.00 11.69 -11.18
CA TYR A 171 -8.92 11.00 -9.90
C TYR A 171 -8.58 11.97 -8.78
N ARG A 172 -9.14 11.76 -7.58
CA ARG A 172 -8.81 12.51 -6.36
C ARG A 172 -8.75 11.57 -5.18
N GLY A 173 -7.76 11.77 -4.29
CA GLY A 173 -7.51 10.90 -3.15
C GLY A 173 -6.68 9.69 -3.52
N LEU A 174 -6.67 8.66 -2.67
CA LEU A 174 -5.89 7.42 -2.87
C LEU A 174 -6.22 6.69 -4.17
N ILE A 175 -7.46 6.84 -4.69
CA ILE A 175 -7.89 6.24 -5.95
C ILE A 175 -7.12 6.78 -7.19
N THR A 176 -6.39 7.88 -7.04
CA THR A 176 -5.49 8.40 -8.09
C THR A 176 -4.48 7.33 -8.55
N TYR A 177 -4.12 6.42 -7.66
CA TYR A 177 -3.17 5.33 -7.89
C TYR A 177 -3.82 4.03 -8.39
N ALA A 178 -5.17 3.98 -8.45
CA ALA A 178 -5.89 2.77 -8.89
C ALA A 178 -5.50 2.27 -10.31
N PRO A 179 -5.27 3.12 -11.32
CA PRO A 179 -4.82 2.65 -12.64
C PRO A 179 -3.49 1.91 -12.56
N GLU A 180 -2.54 2.40 -11.75
CA GLU A 180 -1.23 1.78 -11.56
C GLU A 180 -1.37 0.42 -10.86
N ILE A 181 -2.24 0.32 -9.86
CA ILE A 181 -2.51 -0.94 -9.14
C ILE A 181 -3.09 -1.99 -10.09
N VAL A 182 -4.09 -1.62 -10.92
CA VAL A 182 -4.73 -2.53 -11.88
C VAL A 182 -3.74 -2.98 -12.96
N ASP A 183 -2.95 -2.06 -13.50
CA ASP A 183 -1.92 -2.38 -14.48
C ASP A 183 -0.87 -3.34 -13.90
N ASN A 184 -0.51 -3.16 -12.64
CA ASN A 184 0.43 -4.03 -11.93
C ASN A 184 -0.11 -5.43 -11.72
N ILE A 185 -1.39 -5.55 -11.35
CA ILE A 185 -2.07 -6.86 -11.23
C ILE A 185 -2.04 -7.57 -12.57
N ASN A 186 -2.43 -6.90 -13.66
CA ASN A 186 -2.47 -7.51 -14.99
C ASN A 186 -1.08 -7.95 -15.47
N ARG A 187 -0.06 -7.13 -15.27
CA ARG A 187 1.33 -7.47 -15.62
C ARG A 187 1.91 -8.57 -14.75
N SER A 188 1.54 -8.59 -13.46
CA SER A 188 1.93 -9.67 -12.54
C SER A 188 1.32 -11.01 -12.94
N VAL A 189 0.10 -11.02 -13.46
CA VAL A 189 -0.54 -12.24 -13.97
C VAL A 189 0.15 -12.77 -15.23
N GLU A 190 0.53 -11.90 -16.17
CA GLU A 190 1.25 -12.30 -17.39
C GLU A 190 2.72 -12.70 -17.10
N GLY A 191 3.44 -11.92 -16.29
CA GLY A 191 4.80 -12.24 -15.85
C GLY A 191 4.88 -13.46 -14.93
N GLY A 192 3.82 -13.72 -14.17
CA GLY A 192 3.75 -14.76 -13.14
C GLY A 192 3.91 -16.19 -13.64
N ARG A 193 3.52 -16.50 -14.89
CA ARG A 193 3.68 -17.84 -15.45
C ARG A 193 5.15 -18.19 -15.64
N ASN A 194 5.94 -17.28 -16.17
CA ASN A 194 7.36 -17.51 -16.40
C ASN A 194 8.13 -17.46 -15.07
N LEU A 195 7.80 -16.53 -14.19
CA LEU A 195 8.44 -16.39 -12.88
C LEU A 195 8.17 -17.60 -11.99
N ARG A 196 6.94 -18.14 -11.94
CA ARG A 196 6.67 -19.37 -11.19
C ARG A 196 7.48 -20.56 -11.68
N LYS A 197 7.79 -20.62 -12.97
CA LYS A 197 8.70 -21.61 -13.52
C LYS A 197 10.13 -21.36 -13.01
N TYR A 198 10.63 -20.12 -13.12
CA TYR A 198 11.97 -19.76 -12.65
C TYR A 198 12.15 -19.99 -11.16
N VAL A 199 11.15 -19.61 -10.36
CA VAL A 199 11.11 -19.83 -8.91
C VAL A 199 11.15 -21.33 -8.57
N ARG A 200 10.50 -22.16 -9.36
CA ARG A 200 10.49 -23.64 -9.19
C ARG A 200 11.83 -24.26 -9.57
N ASP A 201 12.42 -23.84 -10.70
CA ASP A 201 13.72 -24.31 -11.17
C ASP A 201 14.84 -23.85 -10.19
N MET A 202 14.71 -22.65 -9.65
CA MET A 202 15.57 -22.13 -8.58
C MET A 202 15.50 -23.00 -7.32
N ALA A 203 14.28 -23.39 -6.88
CA ALA A 203 14.12 -24.22 -5.68
C ALA A 203 14.87 -25.57 -5.80
N ALA A 204 14.81 -26.19 -6.98
CA ALA A 204 15.50 -27.42 -7.25
C ALA A 204 17.01 -27.25 -7.22
N ASN A 205 17.52 -26.20 -7.86
CA ASN A 205 18.96 -25.91 -7.94
C ASN A 205 19.55 -25.45 -6.60
N MET A 206 18.82 -24.62 -5.84
CA MET A 206 19.22 -24.17 -4.50
C MET A 206 19.37 -25.31 -3.51
N SER A 207 18.39 -26.20 -3.45
CA SER A 207 18.46 -27.33 -2.53
C SER A 207 19.70 -28.16 -2.77
N SER A 208 20.06 -28.43 -4.03
CA SER A 208 21.27 -29.16 -4.39
C SER A 208 22.55 -28.40 -4.04
N PHE A 209 22.57 -27.10 -4.31
CA PHE A 209 23.72 -26.24 -4.02
C PHE A 209 24.01 -26.11 -2.52
N TYR A 210 22.97 -25.87 -1.70
CA TYR A 210 23.17 -25.77 -0.25
C TYR A 210 23.46 -27.10 0.43
N VAL A 211 22.92 -28.21 -0.07
CA VAL A 211 23.32 -29.56 0.40
C VAL A 211 24.81 -29.81 0.16
N GLU A 212 25.34 -29.34 -0.97
CA GLU A 212 26.78 -29.48 -1.26
C GLU A 212 27.62 -28.53 -0.40
N LEU A 213 27.19 -27.27 -0.21
CA LEU A 213 27.84 -26.31 0.70
C LEU A 213 27.83 -26.78 2.16
N ASP A 214 26.73 -27.33 2.64
CA ASP A 214 26.62 -27.86 4.01
C ASP A 214 27.49 -29.11 4.23
N ARG A 215 27.74 -29.93 3.21
CA ARG A 215 28.69 -31.05 3.30
C ARG A 215 30.11 -30.63 3.66
N TYR A 216 30.55 -29.44 3.21
CA TYR A 216 31.84 -28.89 3.58
C TYR A 216 31.83 -28.25 4.99
N SER A 217 30.65 -28.04 5.56
CA SER A 217 30.42 -27.31 6.83
C SER A 217 29.94 -28.22 7.99
N GLU A 218 29.73 -29.51 7.76
CA GLU A 218 29.09 -30.45 8.72
C GLU A 218 29.81 -30.61 10.07
N LYS A 219 31.08 -30.18 10.22
CA LYS A 219 31.80 -30.27 11.49
C LYS A 219 31.53 -29.12 12.49
N GLU A 220 30.81 -28.05 12.08
CA GLU A 220 30.66 -26.83 12.88
C GLU A 220 29.22 -26.36 13.13
N ASN A 221 28.19 -27.18 12.84
CA ASN A 221 26.80 -26.73 12.87
C ASN A 221 26.16 -26.56 14.28
N ALA A 222 26.87 -26.92 15.34
CA ALA A 222 26.34 -26.74 16.71
C ALA A 222 26.41 -25.26 17.14
N GLY A 223 25.23 -24.61 17.27
CA GLY A 223 25.12 -23.23 17.77
C GLY A 223 25.00 -22.16 16.69
N ARG A 224 24.82 -22.54 15.42
CA ARG A 224 24.53 -21.58 14.34
C ARG A 224 23.05 -21.24 14.28
N ILE A 225 22.74 -20.00 13.87
CA ILE A 225 21.40 -19.52 13.57
C ILE A 225 21.40 -18.85 12.19
N ARG A 226 20.41 -19.18 11.36
CA ARG A 226 20.26 -18.66 10.01
C ARG A 226 19.02 -17.76 9.93
N ILE A 227 19.22 -16.53 9.51
CA ILE A 227 18.19 -15.50 9.42
C ILE A 227 17.95 -15.18 7.97
N LEU A 228 16.72 -15.38 7.48
CA LEU A 228 16.32 -14.88 6.16
C LEU A 228 15.86 -13.43 6.33
N HIS A 229 16.60 -12.50 5.75
CA HIS A 229 16.31 -11.09 5.75
C HIS A 229 15.64 -10.69 4.43
N ILE A 230 14.43 -10.16 4.53
CA ILE A 230 13.59 -9.68 3.43
C ILE A 230 13.15 -8.24 3.69
N SER A 231 12.82 -7.49 2.64
CA SER A 231 12.33 -6.10 2.71
C SER A 231 11.73 -5.66 1.38
N ASP A 232 11.02 -4.54 1.37
CA ASP A 232 10.61 -3.83 0.17
C ASP A 232 9.85 -4.74 -0.81
N ILE A 233 8.70 -5.25 -0.34
CA ILE A 233 7.84 -6.17 -1.10
C ILE A 233 6.94 -5.39 -2.07
N HIS A 234 6.45 -4.21 -1.67
CA HIS A 234 5.71 -3.29 -2.51
C HIS A 234 4.59 -3.95 -3.31
N ASN A 235 3.66 -4.59 -2.63
CA ASN A 235 2.45 -5.20 -3.21
C ASN A 235 2.71 -6.30 -4.26
N ASN A 236 3.94 -6.79 -4.43
CA ASN A 236 4.22 -7.80 -5.42
C ASN A 236 3.68 -9.18 -4.98
N PRO A 237 2.61 -9.72 -5.60
CA PRO A 237 2.01 -10.98 -5.19
C PRO A 237 2.95 -12.18 -5.38
N LEU A 238 3.99 -12.06 -6.19
CA LEU A 238 4.97 -13.11 -6.47
C LEU A 238 6.09 -13.16 -5.42
N ALA A 239 6.24 -12.11 -4.63
CA ALA A 239 7.23 -12.08 -3.54
C ALA A 239 7.01 -13.22 -2.53
N GLY A 240 5.73 -13.56 -2.25
CA GLY A 240 5.41 -14.67 -1.37
C GLY A 240 5.87 -16.03 -1.90
N ASP A 241 5.74 -16.27 -3.20
CA ASP A 241 6.25 -17.50 -3.84
C ASP A 241 7.78 -17.54 -3.77
N PHE A 242 8.45 -16.40 -4.02
CA PHE A 242 9.90 -16.27 -3.88
C PHE A 242 10.37 -16.57 -2.45
N VAL A 243 9.76 -15.94 -1.44
CA VAL A 243 10.08 -16.18 -0.02
C VAL A 243 9.86 -17.63 0.38
N LYS A 244 8.74 -18.26 -0.04
CA LYS A 244 8.47 -19.67 0.25
C LYS A 244 9.53 -20.61 -0.31
N VAL A 245 10.02 -20.30 -1.50
CA VAL A 245 11.12 -21.07 -2.10
C VAL A 245 12.43 -20.92 -1.33
N LEU A 246 12.75 -19.66 -0.94
CA LEU A 246 13.92 -19.41 -0.10
C LEU A 246 13.80 -20.14 1.24
N VAL A 247 12.64 -20.08 1.90
CA VAL A 247 12.41 -20.79 3.17
C VAL A 247 12.57 -22.29 3.02
N LYS A 248 12.04 -22.87 1.94
CA LYS A 248 12.17 -24.32 1.68
C LYS A 248 13.59 -24.73 1.31
N GLY A 249 14.26 -23.95 0.45
CA GLY A 249 15.61 -24.28 -0.05
C GLY A 249 16.71 -24.02 0.96
N LEU A 250 16.60 -22.93 1.74
CA LEU A 250 17.63 -22.47 2.68
C LEU A 250 17.37 -22.94 4.11
N SER A 251 16.16 -23.36 4.45
CA SER A 251 15.74 -23.76 5.79
C SER A 251 16.20 -22.77 6.89
N PRO A 252 15.90 -21.46 6.80
CA PRO A 252 16.27 -20.50 7.83
C PRO A 252 15.54 -20.83 9.15
N ASP A 253 16.10 -20.39 10.27
CA ASP A 253 15.49 -20.55 11.57
C ASP A 253 14.34 -19.56 11.79
N LEU A 254 14.53 -18.33 11.29
CA LEU A 254 13.54 -17.24 11.37
C LEU A 254 13.63 -16.30 10.17
N ILE A 255 12.63 -15.46 10.01
CA ILE A 255 12.56 -14.40 9.00
C ILE A 255 12.59 -13.06 9.71
N MET A 256 13.37 -12.12 9.19
CA MET A 256 13.36 -10.72 9.59
C MET A 256 13.02 -9.85 8.38
N ASN A 257 11.93 -9.10 8.50
CA ASN A 257 11.40 -8.23 7.45
C ASN A 257 11.54 -6.77 7.91
N THR A 258 12.25 -5.99 7.13
CA THR A 258 12.54 -4.59 7.45
C THR A 258 11.60 -3.59 6.77
N GLY A 259 10.38 -4.00 6.41
CA GLY A 259 9.31 -3.06 6.04
C GLY A 259 9.07 -2.89 4.55
N ASP A 260 8.25 -1.90 4.23
CA ASP A 260 7.74 -1.61 2.90
C ASP A 260 7.01 -2.80 2.26
N MET A 261 5.99 -3.28 3.00
CA MET A 261 5.08 -4.31 2.50
C MET A 261 4.15 -3.75 1.42
N THR A 262 3.69 -2.51 1.61
CA THR A 262 2.73 -1.83 0.74
C THR A 262 3.39 -0.71 -0.05
N ASP A 263 2.69 -0.19 -1.08
CA ASP A 263 3.11 1.01 -1.83
C ASP A 263 2.41 2.27 -1.31
N MET A 264 1.12 2.16 -0.99
CA MET A 264 0.24 3.27 -0.65
C MET A 264 -0.17 3.28 0.83
N GLY A 265 0.29 2.30 1.61
CA GLY A 265 -0.06 2.19 3.03
C GLY A 265 -1.52 1.80 3.28
N THR A 266 -2.16 1.05 2.39
CA THR A 266 -3.56 0.62 2.56
C THR A 266 -3.66 -0.87 2.92
N ALA A 267 -4.55 -1.22 3.83
CA ALA A 267 -4.81 -2.61 4.21
C ALA A 267 -5.31 -3.47 3.02
N LEU A 268 -5.97 -2.85 2.03
CA LEU A 268 -6.43 -3.54 0.83
C LEU A 268 -5.27 -4.14 0.03
N GLU A 269 -4.12 -3.48 0.02
CA GLU A 269 -2.93 -3.95 -0.69
C GLU A 269 -2.39 -5.27 -0.14
N LEU A 270 -2.60 -5.53 1.16
CA LEU A 270 -2.17 -6.78 1.81
C LEU A 270 -2.87 -8.02 1.24
N LYS A 271 -4.07 -7.87 0.67
CA LYS A 271 -4.78 -8.98 0.00
C LYS A 271 -4.02 -9.51 -1.22
N LEU A 272 -3.21 -8.67 -1.88
CA LEU A 272 -2.34 -9.09 -2.98
C LEU A 272 -1.19 -10.00 -2.52
N MET A 273 -0.89 -9.99 -1.23
CA MET A 273 0.24 -10.71 -0.63
C MET A 273 -0.17 -11.90 0.22
N ASP A 274 -1.38 -12.43 0.02
CA ASP A 274 -1.88 -13.62 0.73
C ASP A 274 -0.94 -14.83 0.59
N SER A 275 -0.13 -14.86 -0.47
CA SER A 275 0.92 -15.86 -0.64
C SER A 275 1.96 -15.87 0.47
N LEU A 276 2.15 -14.78 1.23
CA LEU A 276 3.02 -14.73 2.41
C LEU A 276 2.41 -15.38 3.64
N LYS A 277 1.09 -15.53 3.68
CA LYS A 277 0.41 -16.20 4.79
C LYS A 277 0.82 -17.68 4.86
N GLY A 278 0.83 -18.23 6.06
CA GLY A 278 1.12 -19.64 6.30
C GLY A 278 2.60 -20.04 6.19
N ILE A 279 3.53 -19.09 6.15
CA ILE A 279 4.96 -19.38 6.30
C ILE A 279 5.21 -19.79 7.76
N SER A 280 5.63 -21.05 7.99
CA SER A 280 5.73 -21.66 9.31
C SER A 280 6.97 -21.24 10.13
N LYS A 281 7.66 -20.19 9.73
CA LYS A 281 8.85 -19.69 10.44
C LYS A 281 8.50 -18.47 11.29
N PRO A 282 9.12 -18.31 12.49
CA PRO A 282 9.00 -17.05 13.24
C PRO A 282 9.35 -15.87 12.34
N HIS A 283 8.46 -14.89 12.26
CA HIS A 283 8.59 -13.77 11.35
C HIS A 283 8.52 -12.44 12.12
N PHE A 284 9.64 -11.76 12.24
CA PHE A 284 9.79 -10.46 12.88
C PHE A 284 9.69 -9.35 11.82
N PHE A 285 9.07 -8.24 12.18
CA PHE A 285 8.77 -7.15 11.27
C PHE A 285 8.99 -5.79 11.93
N VAL A 286 9.53 -4.85 11.18
CA VAL A 286 9.47 -3.41 11.47
C VAL A 286 8.83 -2.71 10.29
N SER A 287 8.02 -1.67 10.54
CA SER A 287 7.40 -0.91 9.47
C SER A 287 8.41 -0.09 8.68
N GLY A 288 8.22 -0.04 7.37
CA GLY A 288 8.89 0.91 6.49
C GLY A 288 8.09 2.20 6.34
N ASN A 289 8.58 3.12 5.53
CA ASN A 289 7.92 4.42 5.32
C ASN A 289 6.62 4.32 4.49
N HIS A 290 6.37 3.18 3.86
CA HIS A 290 5.14 2.86 3.11
C HIS A 290 4.11 2.07 3.91
N ASP A 291 4.37 1.69 5.14
CA ASP A 291 3.49 0.87 5.96
C ASP A 291 2.73 1.73 6.98
N SER A 292 1.47 2.02 6.72
CA SER A 292 0.63 2.77 7.66
C SER A 292 0.36 1.98 8.96
N PRO A 293 -0.07 2.64 10.04
CA PRO A 293 -0.49 1.97 11.28
C PRO A 293 -1.60 0.93 11.04
N GLU A 294 -2.51 1.16 10.10
CA GLU A 294 -3.57 0.22 9.72
C GLU A 294 -2.97 -1.04 9.09
N VAL A 295 -2.02 -0.89 8.16
CA VAL A 295 -1.27 -2.00 7.57
C VAL A 295 -0.54 -2.81 8.64
N VAL A 296 0.13 -2.13 9.56
CA VAL A 296 0.88 -2.77 10.66
C VAL A 296 -0.04 -3.62 11.54
N GLU A 297 -1.23 -3.13 11.89
CA GLU A 297 -2.20 -3.89 12.69
C GLU A 297 -2.76 -5.11 11.93
N GLU A 298 -2.99 -4.98 10.62
CA GLU A 298 -3.43 -6.10 9.79
C GLU A 298 -2.34 -7.17 9.63
N LEU A 299 -1.09 -6.77 9.47
CA LEU A 299 0.06 -7.69 9.44
C LEU A 299 0.20 -8.49 10.73
N LYS A 300 -0.05 -7.88 11.88
CA LYS A 300 -0.09 -8.60 13.17
C LYS A 300 -1.23 -9.63 13.21
N ARG A 301 -2.44 -9.20 12.84
CA ARG A 301 -3.66 -9.98 12.99
C ARG A 301 -3.75 -11.13 11.98
N ASP A 302 -3.53 -10.84 10.70
CA ASP A 302 -3.88 -11.73 9.59
C ASP A 302 -2.67 -12.48 9.02
N PHE A 303 -1.47 -11.92 9.15
CA PHE A 303 -0.22 -12.57 8.72
C PHE A 303 0.56 -13.17 9.89
N GLY A 304 0.18 -12.87 11.14
CA GLY A 304 0.84 -13.38 12.33
C GLY A 304 2.28 -12.88 12.51
N LEU A 305 2.61 -11.71 11.97
CA LEU A 305 3.94 -11.13 12.08
C LEU A 305 4.16 -10.57 13.49
N ARG A 306 5.35 -10.80 14.04
CA ARG A 306 5.78 -10.18 15.28
C ARG A 306 6.36 -8.81 15.00
N VAL A 307 5.53 -7.79 15.09
CA VAL A 307 5.93 -6.40 14.86
C VAL A 307 6.73 -5.88 16.05
N LEU A 308 7.82 -5.18 15.74
CA LEU A 308 8.71 -4.53 16.70
C LEU A 308 8.71 -3.02 16.45
N ASP A 309 8.48 -2.24 17.48
CA ASP A 309 8.61 -0.79 17.47
C ASP A 309 9.18 -0.31 18.81
N GLY A 310 10.50 -0.40 18.92
CA GLY A 310 11.22 -0.18 20.15
C GLY A 310 11.10 -1.35 21.15
N ASP A 311 10.45 -2.45 20.77
CA ASP A 311 10.29 -3.64 21.61
C ASP A 311 11.45 -4.61 21.43
N ILE A 312 11.75 -5.34 22.52
CA ILE A 312 12.76 -6.40 22.52
C ILE A 312 12.05 -7.73 22.31
N ALA A 313 12.53 -8.47 21.33
CA ALA A 313 12.12 -9.84 21.10
C ALA A 313 13.28 -10.81 21.33
N ALA A 314 12.96 -12.08 21.51
CA ALA A 314 13.93 -13.15 21.57
C ALA A 314 13.51 -14.32 20.71
N HIS A 315 14.49 -14.94 20.05
CA HIS A 315 14.38 -16.25 19.43
C HIS A 315 15.46 -17.16 20.01
N GLY A 316 15.07 -18.05 20.93
CA GLY A 316 16.03 -18.75 21.77
C GLY A 316 16.85 -17.77 22.61
N LYS A 317 18.17 -17.76 22.40
CA LYS A 317 19.09 -16.82 23.07
C LYS A 317 19.32 -15.54 22.28
N LEU A 318 18.95 -15.50 20.99
CA LEU A 318 19.14 -14.34 20.11
C LEU A 318 18.21 -13.20 20.55
N ARG A 319 18.76 -12.02 20.80
CA ARG A 319 18.04 -10.82 21.21
C ARG A 319 17.90 -9.88 20.04
N ILE A 320 16.67 -9.52 19.72
CA ILE A 320 16.29 -8.72 18.58
C ILE A 320 15.62 -7.46 19.10
N ILE A 321 15.98 -6.29 18.57
CA ILE A 321 15.24 -5.07 18.74
C ILE A 321 14.92 -4.50 17.37
N GLY A 322 13.76 -3.90 17.22
CA GLY A 322 13.35 -3.27 15.97
C GLY A 322 12.67 -1.94 16.22
N PHE A 323 12.80 -1.03 15.26
CA PHE A 323 12.13 0.27 15.28
C PHE A 323 11.48 0.50 13.92
N GLY A 324 10.21 0.90 13.96
CA GLY A 324 9.48 1.35 12.76
C GLY A 324 10.12 2.59 12.17
N ASP A 325 9.94 2.80 10.87
CA ASP A 325 10.40 4.01 10.21
C ASP A 325 9.63 5.22 10.74
N PRO A 326 10.31 6.31 11.14
CA PRO A 326 9.63 7.52 11.63
C PRO A 326 8.63 8.12 10.65
N LYS A 327 8.77 7.82 9.36
CA LYS A 327 7.87 8.27 8.29
C LYS A 327 6.64 7.38 8.07
N ALA A 328 6.54 6.23 8.69
CA ALA A 328 5.38 5.33 8.56
C ALA A 328 4.03 6.03 8.86
N ASN A 329 4.05 7.18 9.52
CA ASN A 329 2.89 7.97 9.92
C ASN A 329 2.77 9.32 9.19
N VAL A 330 3.63 9.61 8.20
CA VAL A 330 3.70 10.90 7.50
C VAL A 330 3.35 10.72 6.03
N SER A 331 2.72 11.72 5.39
CA SER A 331 2.30 11.64 4.00
C SER A 331 3.48 11.37 3.04
N PHE A 332 3.22 10.64 1.96
CA PHE A 332 4.14 10.08 0.98
C PHE A 332 5.20 11.02 0.40
N ASP A 333 4.90 12.33 0.32
CA ASP A 333 5.73 13.32 -0.38
C ASP A 333 6.70 14.09 0.54
N ALA A 334 6.83 13.70 1.82
CA ALA A 334 7.73 14.40 2.74
C ALA A 334 9.19 14.05 2.42
N GLU A 335 9.98 15.07 2.03
CA GLU A 335 11.44 14.93 1.91
C GLU A 335 12.05 14.47 3.24
N VAL A 336 13.14 13.71 3.12
CA VAL A 336 13.88 13.20 4.29
C VAL A 336 14.62 14.37 4.92
N ASP A 337 14.21 14.75 6.12
CA ASP A 337 14.96 15.69 6.93
C ASP A 337 16.16 14.98 7.59
N PRO A 338 17.41 15.35 7.27
CA PRO A 338 18.60 14.76 7.89
C PRO A 338 18.61 14.93 9.43
N GLU A 339 18.01 15.99 9.96
CA GLU A 339 17.87 16.20 11.41
C GLU A 339 16.98 15.14 12.04
N ALA A 340 15.84 14.82 11.42
CA ALA A 340 14.92 13.78 11.90
C ALA A 340 15.56 12.37 11.91
N MET A 341 16.47 12.08 10.97
CA MET A 341 17.23 10.82 10.97
C MET A 341 18.22 10.74 12.14
N LEU A 342 18.91 11.81 12.42
CA LEU A 342 19.84 11.88 13.56
C LEU A 342 19.09 11.80 14.89
N GLU A 343 17.93 12.45 14.99
CA GLU A 343 17.06 12.36 16.15
C GLU A 343 16.58 10.91 16.39
N ALA A 344 16.11 10.24 15.33
CA ALA A 344 15.71 8.83 15.40
C ALA A 344 16.87 7.93 15.87
N ALA A 345 18.06 8.10 15.30
CA ALA A 345 19.25 7.37 15.73
C ALA A 345 19.62 7.67 17.20
N GLY A 346 19.46 8.90 17.64
CA GLY A 346 19.65 9.31 19.04
C GLY A 346 18.67 8.62 20.00
N MET A 347 17.39 8.56 19.65
CA MET A 347 16.38 7.84 20.44
C MET A 347 16.67 6.34 20.54
N ILE A 348 17.11 5.72 19.43
CA ILE A 348 17.51 4.32 19.39
C ILE A 348 18.70 4.09 20.32
N ALA A 349 19.74 4.95 20.24
CA ALA A 349 20.92 4.85 21.08
C ALA A 349 20.58 5.02 22.57
N GLU A 350 19.72 5.97 22.92
CA GLU A 350 19.24 6.16 24.28
C GLU A 350 18.51 4.92 24.80
N LYS A 351 17.62 4.33 24.01
CA LYS A 351 16.90 3.14 24.40
C LYS A 351 17.81 1.93 24.62
N ILE A 352 18.73 1.69 23.68
CA ILE A 352 19.69 0.57 23.78
C ILE A 352 20.67 0.77 24.94
N SER A 353 21.10 2.02 25.23
CA SER A 353 21.99 2.30 26.36
C SER A 353 21.40 1.95 27.73
N LYS A 354 20.06 2.03 27.85
CA LYS A 354 19.32 1.66 29.07
C LYS A 354 19.12 0.16 29.24
N MET A 355 19.49 -0.64 28.21
CA MET A 355 19.33 -2.08 28.26
C MET A 355 20.45 -2.74 29.09
N ARG A 356 20.07 -3.75 29.89
CA ARG A 356 21.06 -4.53 30.68
C ARG A 356 22.04 -5.31 29.80
N LYS A 357 21.60 -5.73 28.62
CA LYS A 357 22.40 -6.41 27.60
C LYS A 357 22.04 -5.84 26.23
N ARG A 358 23.04 -5.57 25.41
CA ARG A 358 22.85 -5.08 24.03
C ARG A 358 22.10 -6.11 23.18
N PRO A 359 21.34 -5.68 22.15
CA PRO A 359 20.76 -6.60 21.20
C PRO A 359 21.82 -7.24 20.32
N ASP A 360 21.54 -8.44 19.83
CA ASP A 360 22.41 -9.14 18.88
C ASP A 360 22.07 -8.72 17.43
N VAL A 361 20.79 -8.36 17.19
CA VAL A 361 20.30 -7.83 15.91
C VAL A 361 19.43 -6.60 16.15
N LEU A 362 19.70 -5.54 15.37
CA LEU A 362 18.91 -4.32 15.30
C LEU A 362 18.23 -4.25 13.92
N MET A 363 16.92 -4.11 13.90
CA MET A 363 16.12 -3.96 12.68
C MET A 363 15.65 -2.52 12.54
N ILE A 364 15.96 -1.89 11.39
CA ILE A 364 15.59 -0.51 11.05
C ILE A 364 15.37 -0.46 9.54
N HIS A 365 14.25 0.12 9.08
CA HIS A 365 14.00 0.17 7.63
C HIS A 365 15.03 1.03 6.89
N ASN A 366 15.28 2.26 7.34
CA ASN A 366 16.17 3.20 6.66
C ASN A 366 17.65 2.91 6.95
N PRO A 367 18.50 2.63 5.91
CA PRO A 367 19.92 2.29 6.11
C PRO A 367 20.77 3.47 6.60
N ASP A 368 20.34 4.71 6.42
CA ASP A 368 21.09 5.87 6.91
C ASP A 368 20.94 6.02 8.43
N ILE A 369 19.73 5.74 8.96
CA ILE A 369 19.52 5.59 10.41
C ILE A 369 20.35 4.39 10.92
N GLY A 370 20.39 3.29 10.15
CA GLY A 370 21.22 2.12 10.45
C GLY A 370 22.72 2.45 10.55
N ARG A 371 23.24 3.30 9.65
CA ARG A 371 24.63 3.78 9.70
C ARG A 371 24.89 4.63 10.94
N ALA A 372 23.97 5.55 11.25
CA ALA A 372 24.07 6.39 12.45
C ALA A 372 24.00 5.56 13.74
N ALA A 373 23.36 4.38 13.72
CA ALA A 373 23.26 3.44 14.83
C ALA A 373 24.44 2.43 14.91
N ALA A 374 25.48 2.61 14.10
CA ALA A 374 26.65 1.74 14.10
C ALA A 374 27.28 1.59 15.51
N GLY A 375 27.67 0.37 15.87
CA GLY A 375 28.22 0.03 17.19
C GLY A 375 27.18 -0.27 18.28
N LEU A 376 25.88 -0.06 18.02
CA LEU A 376 24.83 -0.37 18.99
C LEU A 376 24.44 -1.86 19.00
N SER A 377 24.65 -2.56 17.89
CA SER A 377 24.41 -4.00 17.71
C SER A 377 25.43 -4.59 16.76
N PRO A 378 25.86 -5.85 16.92
CA PRO A 378 26.77 -6.51 15.96
C PRO A 378 26.22 -6.58 14.55
N VAL A 379 24.89 -6.76 14.41
CA VAL A 379 24.21 -6.86 13.11
C VAL A 379 23.07 -5.84 13.06
N ILE A 380 23.04 -5.08 11.96
CA ILE A 380 21.99 -4.10 11.66
C ILE A 380 21.37 -4.50 10.32
N LEU A 381 20.05 -4.64 10.30
CA LEU A 381 19.25 -5.01 9.13
C LEU A 381 18.45 -3.83 8.64
N SER A 382 18.50 -3.56 7.33
CA SER A 382 17.77 -2.45 6.70
C SER A 382 17.22 -2.82 5.31
N GLY A 383 16.27 -2.03 4.84
CA GLY A 383 15.66 -2.07 3.50
C GLY A 383 15.83 -0.76 2.74
N HIS A 384 14.70 -0.22 2.23
CA HIS A 384 14.52 1.12 1.67
C HIS A 384 15.30 1.43 0.37
N ALA A 385 16.55 1.04 0.29
CA ALA A 385 17.43 1.43 -0.82
C ALA A 385 17.25 0.58 -2.09
N HIS A 386 16.40 -0.45 -2.09
CA HIS A 386 16.14 -1.38 -3.19
C HIS A 386 17.41 -2.01 -3.81
N SER A 387 18.56 -1.85 -3.16
CA SER A 387 19.86 -2.33 -3.62
C SER A 387 20.49 -3.19 -2.54
N ILE A 388 20.60 -4.50 -2.82
CA ILE A 388 21.13 -5.48 -1.87
C ILE A 388 22.64 -5.27 -1.68
N ARG A 389 23.07 -5.15 -0.43
CA ARG A 389 24.46 -5.01 -0.05
C ARG A 389 24.71 -5.38 1.41
N ALA A 390 25.94 -5.66 1.71
CA ALA A 390 26.42 -5.82 3.08
C ALA A 390 27.77 -5.15 3.23
N GLU A 391 27.94 -4.41 4.31
CA GLU A 391 29.14 -3.63 4.61
C GLU A 391 29.41 -3.62 6.12
N ARG A 392 30.69 -3.54 6.48
CA ARG A 392 31.08 -3.32 7.88
C ARG A 392 31.19 -1.81 8.16
N ILE A 393 30.54 -1.38 9.22
CA ILE A 393 30.54 0.02 9.68
C ILE A 393 30.81 0.04 11.20
N GLY A 394 31.96 0.57 11.60
CA GLY A 394 32.37 0.51 13.01
C GLY A 394 32.36 -0.93 13.51
N GLY A 395 31.78 -1.14 14.69
CA GLY A 395 31.63 -2.47 15.30
C GLY A 395 30.44 -3.30 14.78
N SER A 396 29.74 -2.85 13.73
CA SER A 396 28.53 -3.49 13.20
C SER A 396 28.72 -3.99 11.77
N VAL A 397 27.89 -4.96 11.37
CA VAL A 397 27.65 -5.31 9.97
C VAL A 397 26.27 -4.81 9.59
N LEU A 398 26.20 -3.84 8.66
CA LEU A 398 24.95 -3.38 8.07
C LEU A 398 24.64 -4.23 6.83
N ILE A 399 23.43 -4.79 6.80
CA ILE A 399 22.93 -5.61 5.69
C ILE A 399 21.63 -4.98 5.19
N VAL A 400 21.61 -4.62 3.91
CA VAL A 400 20.42 -4.11 3.22
C VAL A 400 19.90 -5.22 2.33
N ALA A 401 18.63 -5.63 2.52
CA ALA A 401 18.02 -6.77 1.80
C ALA A 401 17.79 -6.50 0.31
N GLY A 402 17.83 -5.24 -0.10
CA GLY A 402 17.44 -4.83 -1.44
C GLY A 402 15.91 -4.81 -1.56
N THR A 403 15.33 -5.48 -2.56
CA THR A 403 13.90 -5.56 -2.73
C THR A 403 13.43 -6.98 -2.96
N THR A 404 12.68 -7.53 -2.01
CA THR A 404 12.12 -8.89 -2.10
C THR A 404 10.95 -8.96 -3.08
N GLY A 405 10.32 -7.82 -3.37
CA GLY A 405 9.26 -7.67 -4.38
C GLY A 405 9.73 -7.08 -5.71
N ALA A 406 11.05 -7.05 -5.98
CA ALA A 406 11.61 -6.45 -7.19
C ALA A 406 11.13 -4.99 -7.40
N ALA A 407 11.09 -4.21 -6.31
CA ALA A 407 10.64 -2.83 -6.22
C ALA A 407 9.17 -2.57 -6.65
N GLY A 408 8.38 -3.64 -6.77
CA GLY A 408 6.96 -3.55 -7.08
C GLY A 408 6.67 -2.84 -8.41
N ALA A 409 5.60 -2.06 -8.38
CA ALA A 409 5.08 -1.36 -9.54
C ALA A 409 5.93 -0.21 -10.06
N ARG A 410 6.73 0.39 -9.19
CA ARG A 410 7.40 1.68 -9.45
C ARG A 410 8.44 1.65 -10.58
N TYR A 411 8.99 0.47 -10.89
CA TYR A 411 10.08 0.31 -11.86
C TYR A 411 9.65 -0.34 -13.18
N ILE A 412 8.36 -0.36 -13.47
CA ILE A 412 7.84 -1.00 -14.69
C ILE A 412 8.26 -0.27 -15.96
N GLU A 413 8.53 1.03 -15.88
CA GLU A 413 8.94 1.88 -17.03
C GLU A 413 10.46 1.91 -17.25
N THR A 414 11.27 1.31 -16.39
CA THR A 414 12.73 1.27 -16.58
C THR A 414 13.12 0.11 -17.48
N GLU A 415 14.11 0.34 -18.38
CA GLU A 415 14.66 -0.72 -19.25
C GLU A 415 15.28 -1.86 -18.44
N GLU A 416 15.86 -1.57 -17.28
CA GLU A 416 16.40 -2.57 -16.36
C GLU A 416 15.42 -2.81 -15.21
N LYS A 417 14.81 -4.00 -15.21
CA LYS A 417 13.91 -4.42 -14.12
C LYS A 417 14.71 -4.84 -12.90
N PRO A 418 14.41 -4.31 -11.70
CA PRO A 418 15.08 -4.73 -10.48
C PRO A 418 14.98 -6.24 -10.28
N SER A 419 16.03 -6.86 -9.75
CA SER A 419 16.01 -8.27 -9.38
C SER A 419 15.31 -8.47 -8.04
N TYR A 420 14.59 -9.59 -7.90
CA TYR A 420 14.18 -10.05 -6.56
C TYR A 420 15.44 -10.28 -5.72
N SER A 421 15.42 -9.87 -4.48
CA SER A 421 16.57 -10.04 -3.60
C SER A 421 16.17 -10.37 -2.16
N ALA A 422 17.06 -11.07 -1.48
CA ALA A 422 17.01 -11.37 -0.06
C ALA A 422 18.40 -11.70 0.45
N ALA A 423 18.64 -11.62 1.76
CA ALA A 423 19.90 -12.01 2.36
C ALA A 423 19.70 -13.17 3.34
N LEU A 424 20.58 -14.17 3.28
CA LEU A 424 20.65 -15.22 4.31
C LEU A 424 21.87 -14.96 5.19
N ILE A 425 21.63 -14.65 6.44
CA ILE A 425 22.65 -14.29 7.42
C ILE A 425 22.92 -15.48 8.32
N THR A 426 24.17 -15.83 8.50
CA THR A 426 24.59 -16.87 9.42
C THR A 426 25.32 -16.24 10.60
N LEU A 427 24.83 -16.51 11.81
CA LEU A 427 25.49 -16.17 13.06
C LEU A 427 25.90 -17.46 13.76
N HIS A 428 26.98 -17.42 14.54
CA HIS A 428 27.36 -18.49 15.44
C HIS A 428 27.48 -17.97 16.87
N VAL A 429 27.45 -18.89 17.82
CA VAL A 429 27.67 -18.56 19.24
C VAL A 429 29.12 -18.79 19.55
N ASP A 430 29.80 -17.76 20.08
CA ASP A 430 31.19 -17.85 20.54
C ASP A 430 31.33 -18.56 21.89
N GLU A 431 32.55 -18.68 22.39
CA GLU A 431 32.87 -19.35 23.67
C GLU A 431 32.24 -18.65 24.86
N ASP A 432 31.97 -17.33 24.77
CA ASP A 432 31.35 -16.53 25.82
C ASP A 432 29.80 -16.56 25.73
N GLY A 433 29.25 -17.25 24.74
CA GLY A 433 27.80 -17.38 24.52
C GLY A 433 27.16 -16.17 23.82
N ALA A 434 27.96 -15.31 23.18
CA ALA A 434 27.51 -14.20 22.36
C ALA A 434 27.33 -14.62 20.90
N PHE A 435 26.36 -13.97 20.21
CA PHE A 435 26.17 -14.17 18.77
C PHE A 435 27.17 -13.31 17.98
N VAL A 436 27.91 -13.96 17.11
CA VAL A 436 28.91 -13.35 16.23
C VAL A 436 28.51 -13.55 14.78
N PHE A 437 28.70 -12.52 13.96
CA PHE A 437 28.47 -12.60 12.52
C PHE A 437 29.53 -13.53 11.87
N ASP A 438 29.05 -14.50 11.10
CA ASP A 438 29.90 -15.42 10.33
C ASP A 438 29.99 -14.96 8.87
N HIS A 439 28.88 -15.03 8.14
CA HIS A 439 28.78 -14.58 6.75
C HIS A 439 27.36 -14.21 6.38
N VAL A 440 27.23 -13.58 5.22
CA VAL A 440 25.92 -13.33 4.58
C VAL A 440 25.95 -13.79 3.14
N ASP A 441 24.91 -14.48 2.71
CA ASP A 441 24.64 -14.82 1.32
C ASP A 441 23.67 -13.80 0.75
N LEU A 442 24.14 -12.96 -0.18
CA LEU A 442 23.32 -12.00 -0.92
C LEU A 442 22.71 -12.71 -2.13
N ILE A 443 21.41 -12.84 -2.14
CA ILE A 443 20.65 -13.62 -3.11
C ILE A 443 19.95 -12.65 -4.06
N ARG A 444 20.11 -12.86 -5.38
CA ARG A 444 19.44 -12.10 -6.43
C ARG A 444 18.83 -13.03 -7.45
N MET A 445 17.64 -12.71 -7.94
CA MET A 445 17.00 -13.41 -9.05
C MET A 445 16.52 -12.39 -10.09
N ASN A 446 17.05 -12.47 -11.29
CA ASN A 446 16.61 -11.65 -12.41
C ASN A 446 15.24 -12.10 -12.89
N GLN A 447 14.24 -11.19 -12.87
CA GLN A 447 12.87 -11.54 -13.25
C GLN A 447 12.67 -11.78 -14.75
N SER A 448 13.58 -11.30 -15.61
CA SER A 448 13.48 -11.46 -17.06
C SER A 448 14.14 -12.74 -17.56
N THR A 449 15.29 -13.11 -16.99
CA THR A 449 16.07 -14.28 -17.41
C THR A 449 15.89 -15.49 -16.49
N GLY A 450 15.43 -15.27 -15.26
CA GLY A 450 15.40 -16.29 -14.21
C GLY A 450 16.80 -16.63 -13.67
N GLU A 451 17.82 -15.87 -14.06
CA GLU A 451 19.17 -16.05 -13.56
C GLU A 451 19.20 -15.80 -12.04
N PHE A 452 19.84 -16.73 -11.35
CA PHE A 452 19.94 -16.73 -9.91
C PHE A 452 21.41 -16.64 -9.49
N VAL A 453 21.73 -15.65 -8.65
CA VAL A 453 23.07 -15.39 -8.16
C VAL A 453 23.08 -15.39 -6.64
N VAL A 454 24.02 -16.10 -6.04
CA VAL A 454 24.34 -16.05 -4.61
C VAL A 454 25.77 -15.57 -4.46
N GLU A 455 25.94 -14.45 -3.76
CA GLU A 455 27.24 -13.89 -3.43
C GLU A 455 27.47 -14.02 -1.92
N ARG A 456 28.41 -14.88 -1.51
CA ARG A 456 28.80 -15.03 -0.10
C ARG A 456 29.82 -13.97 0.29
N LYS A 457 29.52 -13.22 1.36
CA LYS A 457 30.42 -12.21 1.93
C LYS A 457 30.81 -12.56 3.35
N PHE A 458 32.11 -12.65 3.56
CA PHE A 458 32.74 -12.64 4.87
C PHE A 458 33.19 -11.20 5.14
N LEU A 459 32.77 -10.63 6.26
CA LEU A 459 33.15 -9.27 6.64
C LEU A 459 33.90 -9.30 7.97
N PRO A 460 35.21 -9.63 7.95
CA PRO A 460 36.02 -9.77 9.16
C PRO A 460 36.09 -8.43 9.92
N ILE A 461 36.28 -8.50 11.21
CA ILE A 461 36.61 -7.31 12.02
C ILE A 461 38.02 -6.90 11.56
N PRO A 462 38.25 -5.62 11.19
CA PRO A 462 39.62 -5.16 10.92
C PRO A 462 40.49 -5.43 12.15
N GLU A 463 41.63 -6.05 11.96
CA GLU A 463 42.64 -6.11 13.01
C GLU A 463 43.01 -4.65 13.35
N GLU A 464 42.91 -4.26 14.62
CA GLU A 464 43.41 -2.96 15.06
C GLU A 464 44.87 -2.90 14.65
N GLU A 465 45.24 -2.02 13.70
CA GLU A 465 46.67 -1.73 13.46
C GLU A 465 47.24 -1.33 14.83
N PRO A 466 48.35 -2.00 15.26
CA PRO A 466 48.96 -1.64 16.53
C PRO A 466 49.29 -0.17 16.47
N GLU A 467 48.76 0.65 17.41
CA GLU A 467 49.12 2.07 17.55
C GLU A 467 50.66 2.14 17.44
N GLU A 468 51.19 2.72 16.35
CA GLU A 468 52.58 3.10 16.26
C GLU A 468 52.81 4.03 17.48
N LYS A 469 53.41 3.47 18.52
CA LYS A 469 53.91 4.29 19.62
C LYS A 469 54.83 5.29 18.99
N GLU A 470 54.42 6.55 18.89
CA GLU A 470 55.33 7.66 18.64
C GLU A 470 56.50 7.51 19.59
N VAL A 471 57.59 6.96 19.06
CA VAL A 471 58.88 7.01 19.73
C VAL A 471 59.28 8.46 19.77
N SER A 472 59.04 9.06 20.92
CA SER A 472 59.47 10.41 21.23
C SER A 472 60.98 10.52 21.05
N THR A 473 61.41 11.00 19.88
CA THR A 473 62.77 11.47 19.58
C THR A 473 62.98 12.82 20.27
N GLU A 474 62.95 12.81 21.61
CA GLU A 474 63.38 13.94 22.46
C GLU A 474 64.79 13.68 23.02
N LYS A 475 65.77 13.23 22.20
CA LYS A 475 67.17 13.09 22.65
C LYS A 475 68.20 13.35 21.57
N GLU A 476 68.04 14.32 20.68
CA GLU A 476 69.13 14.71 19.77
C GLU A 476 69.15 16.24 19.45
N ILE A 477 68.90 17.12 20.41
CA ILE A 477 69.21 18.53 20.26
C ILE A 477 69.96 19.04 21.52
N GLN A 478 71.06 18.41 21.88
CA GLN A 478 71.99 19.00 22.92
C GLN A 478 73.44 18.71 22.68
N GLU A 479 73.91 18.41 21.47
CA GLU A 479 75.35 18.31 21.20
C GLU A 479 75.78 18.97 19.90
N THR A 480 75.45 20.22 19.65
CA THR A 480 76.14 21.01 18.62
C THR A 480 76.12 22.50 19.02
N LYS A 481 76.78 22.79 20.19
CA LYS A 481 77.31 24.12 20.52
C LYS A 481 78.46 23.92 21.48
N LYS A 482 79.68 23.62 20.90
CA LYS A 482 80.96 24.10 21.38
C LYS A 482 81.86 24.26 20.20
#